data_cc7d250a80ae893570a0948f36cd65d3
#
_entry.id   cc7d250a80ae893570a0948f36cd65d3
#
_cell.length_a   1.000
_cell.length_b   1.000
_cell.length_c   1.000
_cell.angle_alpha   90.00
_cell.angle_beta   90.00
_cell.angle_gamma   90.00
#
_symmetry.space_group_name_H-M   'P 1'
#
loop_
_entity.id
_entity.type
_entity.pdbx_description
1 polymer ?
#
loop_
_entity_poly.entity_id
_entity_poly.type
_entity_poly.pdbx_seq_one_letter_code
_entity_poly.pdbx_strand_id
1 'polypeptide(L)'
;RLRGRPCWIGGDLSSVDDLTGIVAVFPADDGFYDVIPFGWCPRENAIGRERDHRVPYTAWAARGQIFLTEGNSVDYDAVRALLCRMRDEWQWDIQEINMDPHNARYVFTKLVDEDQFPETVVLEHRQGYISMNDPIKQTQKLLLDGKLRHGGHRPLAWCVSNVVTRVDPAGNIKFDKARAAEKIDLAVALVMAAGRAVSRPDETSVYERRGLLSV
;
A
#
# COMPACT_ATOMS: atom_id res chain seq x y z
N ARG A 1 -11.59 14.28 -7.66
CA ARG A 1 -10.22 14.85 -7.54
C ARG A 1 -9.14 13.87 -8.00
N LEU A 2 -9.32 12.53 -7.81
CA LEU A 2 -8.34 11.51 -8.19
C LEU A 2 -8.67 10.77 -9.49
N ARG A 3 -9.83 11.03 -10.10
CA ARG A 3 -10.29 10.41 -11.34
C ARG A 3 -9.29 10.69 -12.47
N GLY A 4 -8.89 9.63 -13.19
CA GLY A 4 -7.93 9.70 -14.30
C GLY A 4 -6.49 9.97 -13.89
N ARG A 5 -6.20 10.10 -12.59
CA ARG A 5 -4.81 10.27 -12.13
C ARG A 5 -4.10 8.92 -12.03
N PRO A 6 -2.86 8.84 -12.50
CA PRO A 6 -2.05 7.63 -12.36
C PRO A 6 -1.80 7.32 -10.89
N CYS A 7 -1.93 6.04 -10.53
CA CYS A 7 -1.65 5.58 -9.18
C CYS A 7 -0.98 4.21 -9.16
N TRP A 8 -0.21 4.00 -8.11
CA TRP A 8 0.44 2.73 -7.76
C TRP A 8 -0.19 2.19 -6.49
N ILE A 9 -0.53 0.92 -6.49
CA ILE A 9 -1.18 0.27 -5.37
C ILE A 9 -0.22 -0.74 -4.76
N GLY A 10 -0.11 -0.73 -3.44
CA GLY A 10 0.56 -1.76 -2.66
C GLY A 10 -0.44 -2.48 -1.77
N GLY A 11 -0.22 -3.78 -1.54
CA GLY A 11 -1.08 -4.56 -0.68
C GLY A 11 -0.30 -5.56 0.17
N ASP A 12 -0.56 -5.56 1.47
CA ASP A 12 -0.07 -6.57 2.40
C ASP A 12 -1.26 -7.34 2.97
N LEU A 13 -1.46 -8.56 2.46
CA LEU A 13 -2.61 -9.39 2.77
C LEU A 13 -2.27 -10.34 3.91
N SER A 14 -3.12 -10.38 4.90
CA SER A 14 -3.04 -11.30 6.04
C SER A 14 -4.07 -12.41 5.92
N SER A 15 -3.73 -13.62 6.40
CA SER A 15 -4.63 -14.77 6.28
C SER A 15 -5.61 -14.92 7.44
N VAL A 16 -5.26 -14.63 8.68
CA VAL A 16 -6.10 -14.97 9.85
C VAL A 16 -6.21 -13.87 10.89
N ASP A 17 -5.13 -13.36 11.48
CA ASP A 17 -5.23 -12.50 12.67
C ASP A 17 -4.76 -11.06 12.45
N ASP A 18 -4.38 -10.71 11.24
CA ASP A 18 -3.70 -9.46 10.96
C ASP A 18 -4.60 -8.44 10.27
N LEU A 19 -4.16 -7.19 10.33
CA LEU A 19 -4.70 -6.12 9.52
C LEU A 19 -4.30 -6.39 8.06
N THR A 20 -5.27 -6.48 7.16
CA THR A 20 -4.98 -6.46 5.71
C THR A 20 -4.97 -5.01 5.25
N GLY A 21 -3.93 -4.62 4.52
CA GLY A 21 -3.74 -3.26 4.06
C GLY A 21 -3.63 -3.13 2.55
N ILE A 22 -4.39 -2.21 1.96
CA ILE A 22 -4.20 -1.72 0.59
C ILE A 22 -3.91 -0.23 0.67
N VAL A 23 -2.88 0.24 -0.04
CA VAL A 23 -2.54 1.66 -0.10
C VAL A 23 -2.36 2.07 -1.56
N ALA A 24 -3.10 3.09 -1.99
CA ALA A 24 -2.90 3.72 -3.28
C ALA A 24 -2.09 5.02 -3.11
N VAL A 25 -1.09 5.21 -3.97
CA VAL A 25 -0.21 6.38 -3.98
C VAL A 25 -0.32 7.08 -5.33
N PHE A 26 -0.62 8.37 -5.29
CA PHE A 26 -0.78 9.23 -6.46
C PHE A 26 0.30 10.32 -6.43
N PRO A 27 1.28 10.29 -7.34
CA PRO A 27 2.18 11.43 -7.52
C PRO A 27 1.40 12.69 -7.92
N ALA A 28 1.79 13.84 -7.39
CA ALA A 28 1.20 15.13 -7.72
C ALA A 28 2.25 16.05 -8.35
N ASP A 29 1.79 17.03 -9.17
CA ASP A 29 2.64 17.94 -9.92
C ASP A 29 3.50 18.85 -9.02
N ASP A 30 3.07 19.05 -7.77
CA ASP A 30 3.78 19.84 -6.77
C ASP A 30 4.89 19.06 -6.01
N GLY A 31 5.18 17.83 -6.47
CA GLY A 31 6.20 16.95 -5.88
C GLY A 31 5.78 16.30 -4.56
N PHE A 32 4.50 16.33 -4.23
CA PHE A 32 3.90 15.57 -3.14
C PHE A 32 3.28 14.26 -3.67
N TYR A 33 2.88 13.39 -2.75
CA TYR A 33 2.20 12.14 -3.03
C TYR A 33 0.92 12.07 -2.19
N ASP A 34 -0.23 12.00 -2.84
CA ASP A 34 -1.50 11.74 -2.17
C ASP A 34 -1.59 10.25 -1.85
N VAL A 35 -1.86 9.90 -0.60
CA VAL A 35 -1.86 8.53 -0.09
C VAL A 35 -3.26 8.18 0.40
N ILE A 36 -3.87 7.14 -0.16
CA ILE A 36 -5.21 6.67 0.20
C ILE A 36 -5.12 5.24 0.74
N PRO A 37 -5.13 5.08 2.06
CA PRO A 37 -5.06 3.76 2.69
C PRO A 37 -6.45 3.15 2.91
N PHE A 38 -6.51 1.83 2.80
CA PHE A 38 -7.67 1.00 3.14
C PHE A 38 -7.20 -0.17 3.99
N GLY A 39 -7.86 -0.40 5.11
CA GLY A 39 -7.53 -1.49 6.02
C GLY A 39 -8.75 -2.35 6.32
N TRP A 40 -8.56 -3.67 6.44
CA TRP A 40 -9.57 -4.62 6.88
C TRP A 40 -9.08 -5.37 8.10
N CYS A 41 -9.97 -5.56 9.06
CA CYS A 41 -9.72 -6.38 10.24
C CYS A 41 -10.99 -7.21 10.54
N PRO A 42 -10.86 -8.50 10.85
CA PRO A 42 -11.99 -9.27 11.36
C PRO A 42 -12.52 -8.64 12.63
N ARG A 43 -13.84 -8.54 12.75
CA ARG A 43 -14.52 -7.85 13.87
C ARG A 43 -14.13 -8.42 15.22
N GLU A 44 -14.06 -9.73 15.35
CA GLU A 44 -13.71 -10.38 16.60
C GLU A 44 -12.27 -10.08 17.02
N ASN A 45 -11.35 -10.07 16.06
CA ASN A 45 -9.96 -9.70 16.29
C ASN A 45 -9.82 -8.22 16.68
N ALA A 46 -10.57 -7.33 16.03
CA ALA A 46 -10.60 -5.92 16.38
C ALA A 46 -11.00 -5.68 17.84
N ILE A 47 -12.07 -6.33 18.29
CA ILE A 47 -12.57 -6.26 19.68
C ILE A 47 -11.54 -6.86 20.66
N GLY A 48 -10.95 -8.02 20.33
CA GLY A 48 -9.92 -8.66 21.13
C GLY A 48 -8.69 -7.76 21.31
N ARG A 49 -8.19 -7.18 20.22
CA ARG A 49 -7.03 -6.27 20.26
C ARG A 49 -7.30 -4.98 21.00
N GLU A 50 -8.50 -4.43 20.90
CA GLU A 50 -8.87 -3.23 21.66
C GLU A 50 -8.84 -3.52 23.16
N ARG A 51 -9.33 -4.70 23.60
CA ARG A 51 -9.29 -5.14 24.99
C ARG A 51 -7.85 -5.41 25.48
N ASP A 52 -7.07 -6.18 24.71
CA ASP A 52 -5.82 -6.76 25.15
C ASP A 52 -4.61 -5.85 24.90
N HIS A 53 -4.63 -5.10 23.78
CA HIS A 53 -3.55 -4.22 23.33
C HIS A 53 -3.89 -2.73 23.37
N ARG A 54 -5.14 -2.36 23.69
CA ARG A 54 -5.64 -0.97 23.73
C ARG A 54 -5.53 -0.25 22.38
N VAL A 55 -5.54 -0.98 21.28
CA VAL A 55 -5.52 -0.41 19.93
C VAL A 55 -6.95 -0.11 19.48
N PRO A 56 -7.32 1.14 19.15
CA PRO A 56 -8.72 1.57 19.01
C PRO A 56 -9.31 1.21 17.63
N TYR A 57 -9.33 -0.07 17.27
CA TYR A 57 -9.83 -0.56 15.98
C TYR A 57 -11.30 -0.20 15.74
N THR A 58 -12.15 -0.35 16.77
CA THR A 58 -13.58 -0.04 16.65
C THR A 58 -13.80 1.45 16.43
N ALA A 59 -13.01 2.32 17.09
CA ALA A 59 -13.07 3.76 16.87
C ALA A 59 -12.56 4.16 15.48
N TRP A 60 -11.57 3.46 14.93
CA TRP A 60 -11.12 3.68 13.55
C TRP A 60 -12.16 3.24 12.53
N ALA A 61 -12.83 2.11 12.79
CA ALA A 61 -13.92 1.63 11.93
C ALA A 61 -15.12 2.60 11.95
N ALA A 62 -15.51 3.09 13.13
CA ALA A 62 -16.58 4.08 13.28
C ALA A 62 -16.29 5.40 12.52
N ARG A 63 -15.02 5.71 12.27
CA ARG A 63 -14.57 6.86 11.47
C ARG A 63 -14.37 6.55 9.99
N GLY A 64 -14.66 5.32 9.56
CA GLY A 64 -14.44 4.88 8.17
C GLY A 64 -12.97 4.76 7.77
N GLN A 65 -12.04 4.64 8.73
CA GLN A 65 -10.60 4.52 8.45
C GLN A 65 -10.16 3.07 8.22
N ILE A 66 -10.93 2.10 8.71
CA ILE A 66 -10.79 0.67 8.41
C ILE A 66 -12.17 0.04 8.24
N PHE A 67 -12.22 -1.13 7.63
CA PHE A 67 -13.42 -1.95 7.48
C PHE A 67 -13.34 -3.15 8.42
N LEU A 68 -14.42 -3.43 9.13
CA LEU A 68 -14.55 -4.65 9.91
C LEU A 68 -15.28 -5.71 9.06
N THR A 69 -14.62 -6.87 8.86
CA THR A 69 -15.24 -8.02 8.20
C THR A 69 -15.88 -8.94 9.23
N GLU A 70 -16.86 -9.73 8.81
CA GLU A 70 -17.47 -10.75 9.67
C GLU A 70 -16.55 -11.97 9.79
N GLY A 71 -16.66 -12.69 10.92
CA GLY A 71 -15.86 -13.89 11.20
C GLY A 71 -14.42 -13.57 11.65
N ASN A 72 -13.52 -14.57 11.50
CA ASN A 72 -12.16 -14.57 12.01
C ASN A 72 -11.10 -14.45 10.90
N SER A 73 -11.51 -14.28 9.64
CA SER A 73 -10.60 -14.13 8.50
C SER A 73 -10.95 -12.92 7.66
N VAL A 74 -9.96 -12.38 6.96
CA VAL A 74 -10.20 -11.30 6.00
C VAL A 74 -10.84 -11.89 4.74
N ASP A 75 -11.91 -11.26 4.30
CA ASP A 75 -12.53 -11.56 3.03
C ASP A 75 -11.72 -10.94 1.88
N TYR A 76 -10.99 -11.78 1.16
CA TYR A 76 -10.19 -11.34 -0.01
C TYR A 76 -11.07 -10.89 -1.18
N ASP A 77 -12.31 -11.33 -1.27
CA ASP A 77 -13.24 -10.83 -2.28
C ASP A 77 -13.65 -9.38 -1.99
N ALA A 78 -13.68 -8.95 -0.73
CA ALA A 78 -13.86 -7.54 -0.39
C ALA A 78 -12.67 -6.67 -0.85
N VAL A 79 -11.44 -7.18 -0.74
CA VAL A 79 -10.23 -6.52 -1.27
C VAL A 79 -10.30 -6.42 -2.79
N ARG A 80 -10.62 -7.51 -3.47
CA ARG A 80 -10.80 -7.59 -4.91
C ARG A 80 -11.88 -6.61 -5.41
N ALA A 81 -13.06 -6.62 -4.76
CA ALA A 81 -14.15 -5.71 -5.08
C ALA A 81 -13.74 -4.23 -4.97
N LEU A 82 -12.93 -3.88 -3.94
CA LEU A 82 -12.40 -2.53 -3.83
C LEU A 82 -11.50 -2.16 -5.01
N LEU A 83 -10.58 -3.04 -5.43
CA LEU A 83 -9.68 -2.79 -6.56
C LEU A 83 -10.47 -2.59 -7.87
N CYS A 84 -11.51 -3.41 -8.10
CA CYS A 84 -12.43 -3.22 -9.22
C CYS A 84 -13.14 -1.87 -9.15
N ARG A 85 -13.64 -1.47 -7.98
CA ARG A 85 -14.28 -0.16 -7.79
C ARG A 85 -13.34 1.01 -8.04
N MET A 86 -12.07 0.90 -7.66
CA MET A 86 -11.06 1.92 -7.95
C MET A 86 -10.91 2.15 -9.45
N ARG A 87 -10.88 1.07 -10.25
CA ARG A 87 -10.81 1.14 -11.70
C ARG A 87 -12.13 1.61 -12.33
N ASP A 88 -13.24 0.95 -12.00
CA ASP A 88 -14.48 1.04 -12.76
C ASP A 88 -15.36 2.21 -12.32
N GLU A 89 -15.54 2.41 -11.01
CA GLU A 89 -16.39 3.46 -10.45
C GLU A 89 -15.62 4.76 -10.23
N TRP A 90 -14.45 4.68 -9.56
CA TRP A 90 -13.66 5.87 -9.25
C TRP A 90 -12.78 6.31 -10.42
N GLN A 91 -12.60 5.44 -11.40
CA GLN A 91 -11.85 5.68 -12.64
C GLN A 91 -10.42 6.18 -12.35
N TRP A 92 -9.75 5.52 -11.41
CA TRP A 92 -8.34 5.72 -11.16
C TRP A 92 -7.54 5.07 -12.28
N ASP A 93 -6.48 5.71 -12.72
CA ASP A 93 -5.55 5.16 -13.70
C ASP A 93 -4.51 4.30 -12.97
N ILE A 94 -4.88 3.02 -12.74
CA ILE A 94 -4.07 2.06 -11.97
C ILE A 94 -2.92 1.59 -12.84
N GLN A 95 -1.70 2.03 -12.52
CA GLN A 95 -0.48 1.65 -13.22
C GLN A 95 0.02 0.28 -12.78
N GLU A 96 0.02 0.02 -11.47
CA GLU A 96 0.47 -1.24 -10.89
C GLU A 96 -0.27 -1.57 -9.60
N ILE A 97 -0.47 -2.87 -9.35
CA ILE A 97 -0.94 -3.46 -8.10
C ILE A 97 0.15 -4.40 -7.62
N ASN A 98 0.86 -4.04 -6.56
CA ASN A 98 2.02 -4.74 -6.03
C ASN A 98 1.68 -5.40 -4.71
N MET A 99 1.73 -6.75 -4.63
CA MET A 99 1.43 -7.50 -3.41
C MET A 99 2.40 -8.67 -3.24
N ASP A 100 2.59 -9.12 -1.99
CA ASP A 100 3.39 -10.32 -1.72
C ASP A 100 2.66 -11.58 -2.22
N PRO A 101 3.27 -12.40 -3.08
CA PRO A 101 2.62 -13.58 -3.66
C PRO A 101 2.22 -14.63 -2.63
N HIS A 102 2.80 -14.62 -1.43
CA HIS A 102 2.53 -15.63 -0.40
C HIS A 102 1.05 -15.69 -0.03
N ASN A 103 0.40 -14.53 0.17
CA ASN A 103 -1.02 -14.44 0.53
C ASN A 103 -1.90 -13.92 -0.61
N ALA A 104 -1.33 -13.31 -1.65
CA ALA A 104 -2.08 -12.63 -2.70
C ALA A 104 -2.38 -13.50 -3.93
N ARG A 105 -1.89 -14.74 -4.00
CA ARG A 105 -2.05 -15.59 -5.20
C ARG A 105 -3.51 -15.73 -5.65
N TYR A 106 -4.42 -15.95 -4.70
CA TYR A 106 -5.86 -16.01 -5.00
C TYR A 106 -6.35 -14.71 -5.63
N VAL A 107 -6.00 -13.57 -5.03
CA VAL A 107 -6.41 -12.25 -5.53
C VAL A 107 -5.81 -11.98 -6.91
N PHE A 108 -4.54 -12.30 -7.14
CA PHE A 108 -3.90 -12.16 -8.46
C PHE A 108 -4.63 -12.92 -9.54
N THR A 109 -4.88 -14.21 -9.31
CA THR A 109 -5.59 -15.07 -10.29
C THR A 109 -6.96 -14.48 -10.61
N LYS A 110 -7.73 -14.08 -9.60
CA LYS A 110 -9.07 -13.52 -9.79
C LYS A 110 -9.06 -12.17 -10.51
N LEU A 111 -8.13 -11.26 -10.16
CA LEU A 111 -8.02 -9.97 -10.82
C LEU A 111 -7.72 -10.12 -12.32
N VAL A 112 -6.87 -11.07 -12.70
CA VAL A 112 -6.50 -11.29 -14.09
C VAL A 112 -7.59 -12.09 -14.83
N ASP A 113 -7.99 -13.25 -14.30
CA ASP A 113 -8.83 -14.21 -15.02
C ASP A 113 -10.32 -13.79 -15.05
N GLU A 114 -10.81 -13.17 -13.96
CA GLU A 114 -12.23 -12.83 -13.83
C GLU A 114 -12.48 -11.32 -13.98
N ASP A 115 -11.63 -10.48 -13.37
CA ASP A 115 -11.83 -9.04 -13.35
C ASP A 115 -11.12 -8.30 -14.50
N GLN A 116 -10.42 -9.03 -15.38
CA GLN A 116 -9.81 -8.50 -16.60
C GLN A 116 -8.77 -7.38 -16.35
N PHE A 117 -8.07 -7.42 -15.21
CA PHE A 117 -6.89 -6.59 -15.05
C PHE A 117 -5.75 -7.14 -15.94
N PRO A 118 -5.01 -6.28 -16.64
CA PRO A 118 -3.85 -6.74 -17.41
C PRO A 118 -2.81 -7.40 -16.48
N GLU A 119 -2.20 -8.51 -16.91
CA GLU A 119 -1.11 -9.16 -16.17
C GLU A 119 0.06 -8.21 -15.92
N THR A 120 0.27 -7.24 -16.80
CA THR A 120 1.30 -6.21 -16.66
C THR A 120 1.05 -5.21 -15.54
N VAL A 121 -0.18 -5.16 -15.03
CA VAL A 121 -0.59 -4.28 -13.91
C VAL A 121 -0.55 -5.01 -12.57
N VAL A 122 -0.79 -6.33 -12.55
CA VAL A 122 -0.85 -7.14 -11.32
C VAL A 122 0.49 -7.82 -11.08
N LEU A 123 1.29 -7.29 -10.15
CA LEU A 123 2.70 -7.64 -9.99
C LEU A 123 3.01 -8.25 -8.63
N GLU A 124 3.86 -9.29 -8.62
CA GLU A 124 4.43 -9.83 -7.39
C GLU A 124 5.50 -8.89 -6.81
N HIS A 125 5.37 -8.56 -5.54
CA HIS A 125 6.37 -7.80 -4.80
C HIS A 125 6.79 -8.54 -3.54
N ARG A 126 7.89 -9.27 -3.61
CA ARG A 126 8.41 -10.05 -2.47
C ARG A 126 8.95 -9.14 -1.38
N GLN A 127 8.71 -9.51 -0.10
CA GLN A 127 9.17 -8.75 1.07
C GLN A 127 10.59 -9.16 1.51
N GLY A 128 11.50 -9.36 0.55
CA GLY A 128 12.92 -9.69 0.77
C GLY A 128 13.81 -8.47 0.96
N TYR A 129 15.09 -8.69 1.31
CA TYR A 129 16.07 -7.61 1.50
C TYR A 129 16.29 -6.79 0.21
N ILE A 130 16.45 -7.47 -0.93
CA ILE A 130 16.74 -6.80 -2.21
C ILE A 130 15.52 -6.00 -2.69
N SER A 131 14.33 -6.60 -2.63
CA SER A 131 13.10 -6.00 -3.14
C SER A 131 12.57 -4.85 -2.27
N MET A 132 12.85 -4.86 -0.96
CA MET A 132 12.35 -3.86 -0.02
C MET A 132 13.35 -2.74 0.28
N ASN A 133 14.65 -2.93 0.02
CA ASN A 133 15.70 -1.97 0.38
C ASN A 133 15.43 -0.56 -0.16
N ASP A 134 15.29 -0.43 -1.47
CA ASP A 134 15.11 0.87 -2.11
C ASP A 134 13.72 1.46 -1.85
N PRO A 135 12.61 0.70 -1.94
CA PRO A 135 11.30 1.17 -1.53
C PRO A 135 11.24 1.73 -0.10
N ILE A 136 11.87 1.06 0.87
CA ILE A 136 11.90 1.55 2.26
C ILE A 136 12.67 2.88 2.35
N LYS A 137 13.87 2.96 1.76
CA LYS A 137 14.69 4.19 1.79
C LYS A 137 14.00 5.37 1.10
N GLN A 138 13.39 5.13 -0.04
CA GLN A 138 12.63 6.15 -0.78
C GLN A 138 11.43 6.64 0.02
N THR A 139 10.63 5.73 0.59
CA THR A 139 9.47 6.09 1.41
C THR A 139 9.90 6.81 2.68
N GLN A 140 10.97 6.38 3.33
CA GLN A 140 11.54 7.07 4.50
C GLN A 140 11.93 8.51 4.14
N LYS A 141 12.58 8.71 2.99
CA LYS A 141 12.91 10.07 2.51
C LYS A 141 11.66 10.92 2.33
N LEU A 142 10.62 10.40 1.68
CA LEU A 142 9.35 11.11 1.49
C LEU A 142 8.68 11.48 2.83
N LEU A 143 8.76 10.60 3.84
CA LEU A 143 8.25 10.85 5.18
C LEU A 143 9.02 12.01 5.86
N LEU A 144 10.36 11.95 5.83
CA LEU A 144 11.22 12.99 6.43
C LEU A 144 11.06 14.34 5.73
N ASP A 145 10.88 14.34 4.41
CA ASP A 145 10.65 15.54 3.60
C ASP A 145 9.20 16.08 3.73
N GLY A 146 8.32 15.40 4.48
CA GLY A 146 6.91 15.77 4.65
C GLY A 146 6.10 15.70 3.35
N LYS A 147 6.49 14.84 2.39
CA LYS A 147 5.91 14.77 1.05
C LYS A 147 4.70 13.85 0.91
N LEU A 148 4.32 13.11 1.95
CA LEU A 148 3.16 12.20 1.95
C LEU A 148 1.92 12.87 2.55
N ARG A 149 0.83 12.92 1.78
CA ARG A 149 -0.47 13.46 2.20
C ARG A 149 -1.48 12.33 2.40
N HIS A 150 -1.62 11.84 3.60
CA HIS A 150 -2.54 10.74 3.94
C HIS A 150 -3.80 11.20 4.69
N GLY A 151 -4.11 12.49 4.69
CA GLY A 151 -5.34 13.04 5.27
C GLY A 151 -5.54 12.77 6.76
N GLY A 152 -4.46 12.55 7.52
CA GLY A 152 -4.56 12.24 8.95
C GLY A 152 -5.03 10.82 9.24
N HIS A 153 -4.85 9.85 8.34
CA HIS A 153 -5.26 8.46 8.51
C HIS A 153 -4.52 7.78 9.67
N ARG A 154 -5.20 7.65 10.81
CA ARG A 154 -4.60 7.18 12.07
C ARG A 154 -4.07 5.74 12.02
N PRO A 155 -4.79 4.75 11.45
CA PRO A 155 -4.27 3.39 11.31
C PRO A 155 -2.95 3.32 10.53
N LEU A 156 -2.81 4.10 9.43
CA LEU A 156 -1.55 4.16 8.68
C LEU A 156 -0.43 4.75 9.53
N ALA A 157 -0.66 5.88 10.20
CA ALA A 157 0.33 6.50 11.06
C ALA A 157 0.76 5.56 12.20
N TRP A 158 -0.19 4.83 12.78
CA TRP A 158 0.08 3.82 13.79
C TRP A 158 0.92 2.65 13.24
N CYS A 159 0.58 2.10 12.08
CA CYS A 159 1.39 1.05 11.44
C CYS A 159 2.83 1.54 11.16
N VAL A 160 3.00 2.78 10.69
CA VAL A 160 4.32 3.38 10.45
C VAL A 160 5.12 3.51 11.75
N SER A 161 4.47 3.87 12.86
CA SER A 161 5.16 4.01 14.16
C SER A 161 5.64 2.68 14.76
N ASN A 162 5.08 1.54 14.31
CA ASN A 162 5.47 0.20 14.77
C ASN A 162 6.58 -0.44 13.94
N VAL A 163 7.03 0.23 12.86
CA VAL A 163 8.01 -0.34 11.93
C VAL A 163 9.35 -0.58 12.62
N VAL A 164 9.83 -1.80 12.50
CA VAL A 164 11.21 -2.18 12.82
C VAL A 164 11.86 -2.73 11.55
N THR A 165 13.11 -2.37 11.32
CA THR A 165 13.87 -2.86 10.16
C THR A 165 15.00 -3.79 10.61
N ARG A 166 15.37 -4.72 9.72
CA ARG A 166 16.59 -5.54 9.80
C ARG A 166 17.53 -5.17 8.67
N VAL A 167 18.81 -5.32 8.94
CA VAL A 167 19.88 -5.10 7.96
C VAL A 167 20.58 -6.44 7.68
N ASP A 168 20.87 -6.74 6.42
CA ASP A 168 21.70 -7.87 6.02
C ASP A 168 23.19 -7.47 6.01
N PRO A 169 24.13 -8.43 5.86
CA PRO A 169 25.56 -8.13 5.79
C PRO A 169 25.97 -7.21 4.64
N ALA A 170 25.17 -7.11 3.58
CA ALA A 170 25.40 -6.21 2.44
C ALA A 170 24.81 -4.79 2.65
N GLY A 171 24.17 -4.54 3.81
CA GLY A 171 23.58 -3.25 4.13
C GLY A 171 22.17 -3.02 3.55
N ASN A 172 21.55 -4.07 2.99
CA ASN A 172 20.15 -3.99 2.57
C ASN A 172 19.22 -4.08 3.77
N ILE A 173 18.12 -3.34 3.71
CA ILE A 173 17.11 -3.30 4.77
C ILE A 173 15.81 -3.95 4.33
N LYS A 174 15.13 -4.58 5.27
CA LYS A 174 13.74 -5.03 5.13
C LYS A 174 12.98 -4.83 6.44
N PHE A 175 11.67 -4.93 6.41
CA PHE A 175 10.87 -4.94 7.63
C PHE A 175 11.09 -6.21 8.45
N ASP A 176 11.11 -6.06 9.78
CA ASP A 176 11.14 -7.16 10.74
C ASP A 176 9.80 -7.27 11.47
N LYS A 177 8.85 -7.97 10.83
CA LYS A 177 7.50 -8.19 11.40
C LYS A 177 7.56 -8.91 12.77
N ALA A 178 8.58 -9.75 12.99
CA ALA A 178 8.71 -10.48 14.25
C ALA A 178 9.13 -9.60 15.42
N ARG A 179 9.83 -8.50 15.17
CA ARG A 179 10.28 -7.54 16.19
C ARG A 179 9.38 -6.30 16.28
N ALA A 180 8.46 -6.12 15.35
CA ALA A 180 7.47 -5.06 15.44
C ALA A 180 6.58 -5.29 16.67
N ALA A 181 6.38 -4.25 17.48
CA ALA A 181 5.55 -4.35 18.69
C ALA A 181 4.08 -4.64 18.35
N GLU A 182 3.62 -4.14 17.19
CA GLU A 182 2.26 -4.25 16.69
C GLU A 182 2.25 -4.36 15.16
N LYS A 183 1.08 -4.33 14.55
CA LYS A 183 0.89 -4.51 13.11
C LYS A 183 1.49 -3.39 12.27
N ILE A 184 2.06 -3.75 11.12
CA ILE A 184 2.72 -2.83 10.18
C ILE A 184 2.20 -2.94 8.75
N ASP A 185 1.10 -3.66 8.53
CA ASP A 185 0.62 -4.07 7.20
C ASP A 185 0.34 -2.86 6.27
N LEU A 186 -0.28 -1.79 6.79
CA LEU A 186 -0.46 -0.55 6.02
C LEU A 186 0.87 0.15 5.71
N ALA A 187 1.88 0.04 6.56
CA ALA A 187 3.21 0.58 6.28
C ALA A 187 3.94 -0.23 5.20
N VAL A 188 3.80 -1.55 5.22
CA VAL A 188 4.33 -2.44 4.17
C VAL A 188 3.66 -2.13 2.82
N ALA A 189 2.34 -2.04 2.79
CA ALA A 189 1.57 -1.68 1.60
C ALA A 189 1.97 -0.28 1.06
N LEU A 190 2.12 0.72 1.96
CA LEU A 190 2.60 2.06 1.58
C LEU A 190 3.96 1.99 0.90
N VAL A 191 4.92 1.25 1.47
CA VAL A 191 6.29 1.16 0.94
C VAL A 191 6.30 0.51 -0.44
N MET A 192 5.53 -0.56 -0.65
CA MET A 192 5.42 -1.20 -1.97
C MET A 192 4.84 -0.24 -3.01
N ALA A 193 3.78 0.51 -2.69
CA ALA A 193 3.19 1.48 -3.59
C ALA A 193 4.10 2.69 -3.85
N ALA A 194 4.61 3.31 -2.78
CA ALA A 194 5.43 4.54 -2.88
C ALA A 194 6.76 4.29 -3.60
N GLY A 195 7.42 3.15 -3.33
CA GLY A 195 8.65 2.78 -4.01
C GLY A 195 8.46 2.66 -5.53
N ARG A 196 7.34 2.10 -5.98
CA ARG A 196 7.01 1.99 -7.41
C ARG A 196 6.65 3.36 -8.00
N ALA A 197 5.83 4.14 -7.29
CA ALA A 197 5.44 5.48 -7.72
C ALA A 197 6.64 6.44 -7.88
N VAL A 198 7.66 6.31 -7.02
CA VAL A 198 8.91 7.11 -7.11
C VAL A 198 9.80 6.63 -8.24
N SER A 199 9.89 5.30 -8.46
CA SER A 199 10.77 4.68 -9.46
C SER A 199 10.20 4.71 -10.88
N ARG A 200 9.00 5.31 -11.09
CA ARG A 200 8.41 5.46 -12.42
C ARG A 200 9.41 6.11 -13.38
N PRO A 201 9.52 5.66 -14.64
CA PRO A 201 10.25 6.41 -15.66
C PRO A 201 9.62 7.81 -15.77
N ASP A 202 10.45 8.86 -15.75
CA ASP A 202 9.95 10.21 -16.10
C ASP A 202 9.41 10.14 -17.53
N GLU A 203 8.09 10.16 -17.72
CA GLU A 203 7.46 10.20 -19.05
C GLU A 203 7.76 11.51 -19.80
N THR A 204 8.22 12.53 -19.09
CA THR A 204 8.77 13.72 -19.72
C THR A 204 10.23 13.47 -20.10
N SER A 205 10.42 13.08 -21.35
CA SER A 205 11.74 13.05 -21.96
C SER A 205 12.49 14.36 -21.67
N VAL A 206 13.76 14.23 -21.25
CA VAL A 206 14.65 15.39 -21.03
C VAL A 206 14.71 16.28 -22.29
N TYR A 207 14.38 15.72 -23.46
CA TYR A 207 14.30 16.42 -24.75
C TYR A 207 13.05 17.29 -24.90
N GLU A 208 11.94 17.00 -24.24
CA GLU A 208 10.73 17.84 -24.27
C GLU A 208 10.84 19.05 -23.33
N ARG A 209 11.62 18.96 -22.25
CA ARG A 209 11.90 20.11 -21.37
C ARG A 209 12.95 21.07 -21.93
N ARG A 210 13.80 20.64 -22.86
CA ARG A 210 14.73 21.48 -23.60
C ARG A 210 14.16 21.62 -25.00
N GLY A 211 13.28 22.61 -25.21
CA GLY A 211 12.80 22.96 -26.54
C GLY A 211 13.94 22.91 -27.52
N LEU A 212 13.75 22.23 -28.65
CA LEU A 212 14.70 22.22 -29.77
C LEU A 212 15.07 23.68 -30.09
N LEU A 213 16.24 24.09 -29.69
CA LEU A 213 16.88 25.30 -30.25
C LEU A 213 17.17 24.95 -31.69
N SER A 214 16.25 25.31 -32.60
CA SER A 214 16.57 25.40 -34.02
C SER A 214 17.58 26.55 -34.24
N VAL A 215 18.74 26.17 -34.70
CA VAL A 215 19.75 27.08 -35.25
C VAL A 215 19.39 27.43 -36.67
#